data_1baaaf2cc3d23921ca12101237337f74
#
_entry.id   1baaaf2cc3d23921ca12101237337f74
#
_cell.length_a   1.000
_cell.length_b   1.000
_cell.length_c   1.000
_cell.angle_alpha   90.00
_cell.angle_beta   90.00
_cell.angle_gamma   90.00
#
_symmetry.space_group_name_H-M   'P 1'
#
loop_
_entity.id
_entity.type
_entity.pdbx_description
1 polymer ?
#
loop_
_entity_poly.entity_id
_entity_poly.type
_entity_poly.pdbx_seq_one_letter_code
_entity_poly.pdbx_strand_id
1 'polypeptide(L)'
;MTLGSAEMVDFGMGEYITQKPSKRYPIYTRGNAGEVWPEVAYPLTITLTRIVGEQASARAAINAGVISQKDIQEGPSCFGGVFAGYMYLNLSFGRMIAIRTPGTTIEKSDATYYGSEQQAPKYIPHKDDKNLLASLKILRYGWKMLHTKKISFLETDRALVQEWQHRLPKILEASNEELVTALREVMHPAMELFTNHLDITGQAGGAVQLLSTICEERLHDRSLALTLLGSLGEVDSAAPSYALWDLGQIVSKNQTLTDEFNKGIDGLEQRLRQSKEHQEFINQFDSFLKEFGSRGPNEWETACETWGTEPASVLVLIDRMRFADITKSPSNRAKKLSENRKQTTLQARSQLRGLGLWIFNRSLNASMLFSQARERSKTTIIDLIHVARLISRELAQRTALKTNNGELLDLWFVLENELDDYIKNPLDFTKKITDRKNVRNELSKRIPPFIFEGDFPDLSTWPLREDQD
;
A
#
# COMPACT_ATOMS: atom_id res chain seq x y z
N MET A 1 -2.34 5.34 -25.92
CA MET A 1 -2.59 3.92 -25.67
C MET A 1 -3.93 3.82 -24.96
N THR A 2 -4.93 3.24 -25.60
CA THR A 2 -6.19 2.89 -24.93
C THR A 2 -5.89 1.72 -24.00
N LEU A 3 -5.62 2.03 -22.75
CA LEU A 3 -5.57 1.06 -21.66
C LEU A 3 -6.98 0.47 -21.57
N GLY A 4 -7.12 -0.85 -21.63
CA GLY A 4 -8.42 -1.52 -21.54
C GLY A 4 -9.20 -1.00 -20.33
N SER A 5 -10.39 -0.53 -20.56
CA SER A 5 -11.26 0.01 -19.53
C SER A 5 -11.61 -1.07 -18.51
N ALA A 6 -11.52 -0.75 -17.23
CA ALA A 6 -12.29 -1.48 -16.25
C ALA A 6 -13.76 -1.30 -16.68
N GLU A 7 -14.46 -2.38 -16.87
CA GLU A 7 -15.84 -2.40 -17.34
C GLU A 7 -16.75 -2.65 -16.16
N MET A 8 -17.93 -2.05 -16.19
CA MET A 8 -19.02 -2.45 -15.32
C MET A 8 -19.63 -3.71 -15.93
N VAL A 9 -19.55 -4.81 -15.19
CA VAL A 9 -20.09 -6.10 -15.61
C VAL A 9 -21.21 -6.50 -14.68
N ASP A 10 -22.31 -6.99 -15.26
CA ASP A 10 -23.44 -7.52 -14.50
C ASP A 10 -23.09 -8.92 -13.93
N PHE A 11 -23.16 -9.02 -12.63
CA PHE A 11 -22.94 -10.27 -11.89
C PHE A 11 -24.25 -11.02 -11.60
N GLY A 12 -25.35 -10.72 -12.30
CA GLY A 12 -26.67 -11.30 -12.08
C GLY A 12 -27.44 -10.70 -10.91
N MET A 13 -26.82 -9.80 -10.15
CA MET A 13 -27.39 -9.04 -9.05
C MET A 13 -27.18 -7.52 -9.19
N GLY A 14 -26.61 -7.10 -10.31
CA GLY A 14 -26.23 -5.75 -10.66
C GLY A 14 -24.80 -5.65 -11.14
N GLU A 15 -24.42 -4.45 -11.59
CA GLU A 15 -23.11 -4.18 -12.17
C GLU A 15 -22.07 -3.79 -11.12
N TYR A 16 -20.85 -4.33 -11.25
CA TYR A 16 -19.68 -3.89 -10.49
C TYR A 16 -18.42 -3.87 -11.35
N ILE A 17 -17.39 -3.17 -10.82
CA ILE A 17 -16.17 -2.95 -11.56
C ILE A 17 -15.33 -4.21 -11.68
N THR A 18 -14.93 -4.55 -12.88
CA THR A 18 -14.05 -5.68 -13.19
C THR A 18 -13.23 -5.42 -14.45
N GLN A 19 -12.20 -6.23 -14.68
CA GLN A 19 -11.36 -6.19 -15.87
C GLN A 19 -11.38 -7.55 -16.55
N LYS A 20 -11.02 -7.58 -17.85
CA LYS A 20 -10.78 -8.83 -18.56
C LYS A 20 -9.38 -9.35 -18.26
N PRO A 21 -9.21 -10.63 -17.89
CA PRO A 21 -7.90 -11.22 -17.72
C PRO A 21 -7.05 -11.14 -19.01
N SER A 22 -5.73 -11.04 -18.83
CA SER A 22 -4.79 -11.09 -19.94
C SER A 22 -4.74 -12.52 -20.51
N LYS A 23 -4.84 -12.65 -21.82
CA LYS A 23 -4.66 -13.95 -22.51
C LYS A 23 -3.22 -14.43 -22.45
N ARG A 24 -2.26 -13.50 -22.47
CA ARG A 24 -0.83 -13.80 -22.42
C ARG A 24 -0.34 -14.15 -21.02
N TYR A 25 -0.93 -13.51 -20.00
CA TYR A 25 -0.57 -13.65 -18.60
C TYR A 25 -1.82 -14.04 -17.78
N PRO A 26 -2.28 -15.31 -17.91
CA PRO A 26 -3.61 -15.69 -17.46
C PRO A 26 -3.74 -15.94 -15.95
N ILE A 27 -2.65 -16.01 -15.18
CA ILE A 27 -2.69 -16.39 -13.77
C ILE A 27 -2.61 -15.15 -12.88
N TYR A 28 -3.56 -15.03 -11.98
CA TYR A 28 -3.67 -13.93 -11.04
C TYR A 28 -3.72 -14.43 -9.60
N THR A 29 -3.19 -13.64 -8.66
CA THR A 29 -3.17 -13.99 -7.25
C THR A 29 -3.49 -12.78 -6.37
N ARG A 30 -4.14 -13.03 -5.24
CA ARG A 30 -4.33 -12.05 -4.16
C ARG A 30 -3.14 -11.99 -3.20
N GLY A 31 -2.15 -12.86 -3.36
CA GLY A 31 -0.92 -12.79 -2.57
C GLY A 31 -0.31 -11.40 -2.63
N ASN A 32 0.05 -10.82 -1.48
CA ASN A 32 0.45 -9.42 -1.30
C ASN A 32 -0.67 -8.38 -1.59
N ALA A 33 -1.42 -8.51 -2.70
CA ALA A 33 -2.52 -7.58 -3.01
C ALA A 33 -3.63 -7.63 -1.95
N GLY A 34 -3.94 -8.82 -1.42
CA GLY A 34 -4.95 -8.99 -0.37
C GLY A 34 -4.55 -8.43 0.99
N GLU A 35 -3.25 -8.22 1.25
CA GLU A 35 -2.76 -7.55 2.45
C GLU A 35 -2.93 -6.02 2.36
N VAL A 36 -2.80 -5.47 1.14
CA VAL A 36 -2.90 -4.03 0.87
C VAL A 36 -4.35 -3.61 0.63
N TRP A 37 -5.13 -4.46 -0.05
CA TRP A 37 -6.52 -4.28 -0.41
C TRP A 37 -7.34 -5.51 0.02
N PRO A 38 -7.62 -5.68 1.33
CA PRO A 38 -8.28 -6.90 1.84
C PRO A 38 -9.73 -7.01 1.40
N GLU A 39 -10.41 -5.89 1.18
CA GLU A 39 -11.84 -5.80 0.91
C GLU A 39 -12.15 -5.50 -0.56
N VAL A 40 -13.45 -5.55 -0.89
CA VAL A 40 -13.99 -5.06 -2.17
C VAL A 40 -13.74 -3.56 -2.26
N ALA A 41 -12.92 -3.14 -3.20
CA ALA A 41 -12.58 -1.74 -3.40
C ALA A 41 -13.76 -0.94 -3.98
N TYR A 42 -13.81 0.34 -3.68
CA TYR A 42 -14.87 1.21 -4.17
C TYR A 42 -14.64 1.64 -5.63
N PRO A 43 -15.72 1.78 -6.44
CA PRO A 43 -15.65 2.17 -7.84
C PRO A 43 -14.86 3.46 -8.09
N LEU A 44 -15.08 4.52 -7.29
CA LEU A 44 -14.37 5.78 -7.45
C LEU A 44 -12.87 5.62 -7.24
N THR A 45 -12.46 4.95 -6.16
CA THR A 45 -11.04 4.73 -5.87
C THR A 45 -10.37 3.97 -7.00
N ILE A 46 -10.99 2.89 -7.49
CA ILE A 46 -10.46 2.12 -8.62
C ILE A 46 -10.32 2.99 -9.86
N THR A 47 -11.36 3.73 -10.25
CA THR A 47 -11.33 4.50 -11.50
C THR A 47 -10.38 5.69 -11.46
N LEU A 48 -10.14 6.28 -10.29
CA LEU A 48 -9.13 7.32 -10.09
C LEU A 48 -7.69 6.76 -10.13
N THR A 49 -7.44 5.62 -9.46
CA THR A 49 -6.06 5.18 -9.18
C THR A 49 -5.55 4.15 -10.17
N ARG A 50 -6.42 3.43 -10.87
CA ARG A 50 -6.06 2.33 -11.77
C ARG A 50 -5.05 2.72 -12.84
N ILE A 51 -5.30 3.81 -13.55
CA ILE A 51 -4.42 4.30 -14.63
C ILE A 51 -3.03 4.62 -14.07
N VAL A 52 -2.99 5.22 -12.88
CA VAL A 52 -1.74 5.51 -12.15
C VAL A 52 -0.98 4.21 -11.87
N GLY A 53 -1.65 3.21 -11.28
CA GLY A 53 -1.04 1.94 -10.92
C GLY A 53 -0.47 1.18 -12.12
N GLU A 54 -1.25 1.09 -13.20
CA GLU A 54 -0.84 0.38 -14.43
C GLU A 54 0.34 1.06 -15.14
N GLN A 55 0.28 2.38 -15.31
CA GLN A 55 1.34 3.11 -16.00
C GLN A 55 2.62 3.18 -15.16
N ALA A 56 2.51 3.36 -13.85
CA ALA A 56 3.65 3.36 -12.95
C ALA A 56 4.35 1.99 -12.95
N SER A 57 3.58 0.89 -12.91
CA SER A 57 4.12 -0.47 -12.98
C SER A 57 4.86 -0.71 -14.30
N ALA A 58 4.29 -0.26 -15.42
CA ALA A 58 4.92 -0.35 -16.72
C ALA A 58 6.24 0.45 -16.78
N ARG A 59 6.24 1.70 -16.28
CA ARG A 59 7.44 2.55 -16.25
C ARG A 59 8.53 1.93 -15.38
N ALA A 60 8.21 1.49 -14.17
CA ALA A 60 9.17 0.85 -13.27
C ALA A 60 9.79 -0.41 -13.88
N ALA A 61 8.98 -1.28 -14.51
CA ALA A 61 9.47 -2.48 -15.16
C ALA A 61 10.34 -2.20 -16.39
N ILE A 62 10.03 -1.14 -17.16
CA ILE A 62 10.88 -0.67 -18.28
C ILE A 62 12.20 -0.09 -17.74
N ASN A 63 12.16 0.72 -16.69
CA ASN A 63 13.35 1.30 -16.06
C ASN A 63 14.31 0.24 -15.54
N ALA A 64 13.76 -0.82 -14.92
CA ALA A 64 14.51 -1.99 -14.50
C ALA A 64 15.04 -2.84 -15.67
N GLY A 65 14.55 -2.58 -16.90
CA GLY A 65 14.93 -3.33 -18.11
C GLY A 65 14.31 -4.73 -18.23
N VAL A 66 13.35 -5.04 -17.36
CA VAL A 66 12.67 -6.34 -17.28
C VAL A 66 11.79 -6.57 -18.51
N ILE A 67 11.14 -5.51 -18.99
CA ILE A 67 10.22 -5.52 -20.13
C ILE A 67 10.58 -4.48 -21.17
N SER A 68 10.00 -4.64 -22.33
CA SER A 68 10.00 -3.69 -23.44
C SER A 68 8.57 -3.20 -23.72
N GLN A 69 8.43 -2.19 -24.58
CA GLN A 69 7.10 -1.72 -25.03
C GLN A 69 6.25 -2.82 -25.67
N LYS A 70 6.87 -3.85 -26.26
CA LYS A 70 6.15 -4.99 -26.84
C LYS A 70 5.45 -5.84 -25.79
N ASP A 71 6.05 -6.00 -24.62
CA ASP A 71 5.49 -6.82 -23.54
C ASP A 71 4.21 -6.19 -22.95
N ILE A 72 3.98 -4.87 -23.19
CA ILE A 72 2.82 -4.11 -22.67
C ILE A 72 1.64 -4.12 -23.65
N GLN A 73 1.84 -4.54 -24.91
CA GLN A 73 0.81 -4.44 -25.96
C GLN A 73 -0.43 -5.29 -25.71
N GLU A 74 -0.38 -6.25 -24.79
CA GLU A 74 -1.49 -7.17 -24.50
C GLU A 74 -2.53 -6.64 -23.48
N GLY A 75 -2.44 -5.38 -23.10
CA GLY A 75 -3.46 -4.74 -22.27
C GLY A 75 -3.07 -4.48 -20.81
N PRO A 76 -3.94 -3.83 -20.08
CA PRO A 76 -3.65 -3.26 -18.75
C PRO A 76 -3.53 -4.29 -17.64
N SER A 77 -4.12 -5.45 -17.76
CA SER A 77 -4.11 -6.50 -16.73
C SER A 77 -2.81 -7.32 -16.67
N CYS A 78 -1.77 -6.93 -17.42
CA CYS A 78 -0.49 -7.65 -17.39
C CYS A 78 0.31 -7.49 -16.09
N PHE A 79 0.11 -6.41 -15.32
CA PHE A 79 0.78 -6.21 -14.02
C PHE A 79 -0.07 -6.67 -12.85
N GLY A 80 -1.36 -6.52 -12.98
CA GLY A 80 -2.38 -6.86 -12.02
C GLY A 80 -3.74 -6.45 -12.57
N GLY A 81 -4.79 -6.63 -11.79
CA GLY A 81 -6.14 -6.28 -12.23
C GLY A 81 -7.12 -6.19 -11.09
N VAL A 82 -8.30 -5.67 -11.42
CA VAL A 82 -9.45 -5.65 -10.54
C VAL A 82 -10.48 -6.63 -11.08
N PHE A 83 -10.84 -7.62 -10.28
CA PHE A 83 -11.83 -8.63 -10.65
C PHE A 83 -12.90 -8.69 -9.56
N ALA A 84 -14.14 -8.45 -9.95
CA ALA A 84 -15.27 -8.29 -9.02
C ALA A 84 -14.93 -7.34 -7.85
N GLY A 85 -14.31 -6.20 -8.14
CA GLY A 85 -13.89 -5.22 -7.14
C GLY A 85 -12.68 -5.61 -6.27
N TYR A 86 -12.12 -6.81 -6.39
CA TYR A 86 -10.93 -7.23 -5.66
C TYR A 86 -9.65 -7.02 -6.48
N MET A 87 -8.61 -6.52 -5.82
CA MET A 87 -7.29 -6.33 -6.42
C MET A 87 -6.50 -7.64 -6.50
N TYR A 88 -5.87 -7.88 -7.64
CA TYR A 88 -5.00 -9.03 -7.90
C TYR A 88 -3.69 -8.59 -8.53
N LEU A 89 -2.60 -9.28 -8.22
CA LEU A 89 -1.35 -9.21 -8.95
C LEU A 89 -1.29 -10.30 -10.01
N ASN A 90 -0.57 -10.03 -11.09
CA ASN A 90 -0.41 -11.01 -12.18
C ASN A 90 0.79 -11.92 -11.89
N LEU A 91 0.51 -13.16 -11.52
CA LEU A 91 1.52 -14.16 -11.21
C LEU A 91 2.29 -14.62 -12.46
N SER A 92 1.60 -14.75 -13.60
CA SER A 92 2.27 -15.11 -14.88
C SER A 92 3.31 -14.08 -15.27
N PHE A 93 3.00 -12.80 -15.08
CA PHE A 93 3.94 -11.72 -15.35
C PHE A 93 5.14 -11.76 -14.36
N GLY A 94 4.90 -12.01 -13.09
CA GLY A 94 5.96 -12.20 -12.08
C GLY A 94 6.88 -13.37 -12.44
N ARG A 95 6.34 -14.47 -12.93
CA ARG A 95 7.10 -15.63 -13.41
C ARG A 95 7.97 -15.31 -14.63
N MET A 96 7.44 -14.55 -15.60
CA MET A 96 8.23 -14.06 -16.72
C MET A 96 9.42 -13.18 -16.24
N ILE A 97 9.20 -12.32 -15.25
CA ILE A 97 10.28 -11.53 -14.64
C ILE A 97 11.33 -12.48 -14.02
N ALA A 98 10.91 -13.49 -13.29
CA ALA A 98 11.83 -14.48 -12.69
C ALA A 98 12.70 -15.18 -13.72
N ILE A 99 12.12 -15.60 -14.87
CA ILE A 99 12.85 -16.24 -15.97
C ILE A 99 13.91 -15.30 -16.56
N ARG A 100 13.63 -14.00 -16.64
CA ARG A 100 14.56 -12.99 -17.16
C ARG A 100 15.62 -12.59 -16.14
N THR A 101 15.42 -12.91 -14.86
CA THR A 101 16.32 -12.52 -13.77
C THR A 101 17.33 -13.63 -13.47
N PRO A 102 18.64 -13.45 -13.76
CA PRO A 102 19.64 -14.46 -13.49
C PRO A 102 19.70 -14.85 -12.01
N GLY A 103 19.77 -16.15 -11.72
CA GLY A 103 19.82 -16.69 -10.35
C GLY A 103 18.47 -16.81 -9.64
N THR A 104 17.35 -16.47 -10.31
CA THR A 104 16.01 -16.64 -9.79
C THR A 104 15.32 -17.83 -10.44
N THR A 105 14.43 -18.50 -9.71
CA THR A 105 13.57 -19.57 -10.24
C THR A 105 12.10 -19.18 -10.09
N ILE A 106 11.23 -19.86 -10.84
CA ILE A 106 9.78 -19.65 -10.76
C ILE A 106 9.29 -19.93 -9.34
N GLU A 107 9.74 -21.02 -8.72
CA GLU A 107 9.37 -21.42 -7.36
C GLU A 107 9.76 -20.37 -6.33
N LYS A 108 10.96 -19.79 -6.45
CA LYS A 108 11.40 -18.69 -5.58
C LYS A 108 10.55 -17.43 -5.77
N SER A 109 10.15 -17.13 -7.00
CA SER A 109 9.24 -16.01 -7.32
C SER A 109 7.85 -16.25 -6.74
N ASP A 110 7.28 -17.42 -6.99
CA ASP A 110 5.96 -17.80 -6.51
C ASP A 110 5.89 -17.73 -4.97
N ALA A 111 6.92 -18.23 -4.28
CA ALA A 111 7.00 -18.18 -2.82
C ALA A 111 6.96 -16.75 -2.23
N THR A 112 7.28 -15.71 -3.01
CA THR A 112 7.15 -14.32 -2.57
C THR A 112 5.71 -13.85 -2.47
N TYR A 113 4.78 -14.51 -3.16
CA TYR A 113 3.36 -14.15 -3.18
C TYR A 113 2.51 -14.95 -2.20
N TYR A 114 2.87 -16.21 -1.92
CA TYR A 114 1.99 -17.08 -1.10
C TYR A 114 2.71 -18.13 -0.24
N GLY A 115 4.02 -18.05 -0.10
CA GLY A 115 4.79 -19.05 0.67
C GLY A 115 4.86 -20.41 -0.03
N SER A 116 5.18 -21.47 0.72
CA SER A 116 5.44 -22.82 0.19
C SER A 116 4.23 -23.74 0.16
N GLU A 117 3.11 -23.37 0.78
CA GLU A 117 2.01 -24.30 1.07
C GLU A 117 0.88 -24.35 0.02
N GLN A 118 0.81 -23.37 -0.88
CA GLN A 118 -0.25 -23.33 -1.88
C GLN A 118 0.20 -23.87 -3.24
N GLN A 119 -0.66 -24.67 -3.87
CA GLN A 119 -0.43 -25.17 -5.23
C GLN A 119 -0.82 -24.09 -6.23
N ALA A 120 0.17 -23.45 -6.83
CA ALA A 120 -0.07 -22.59 -7.98
C ALA A 120 -0.25 -23.43 -9.26
N PRO A 121 -1.04 -22.94 -10.24
CA PRO A 121 -1.12 -23.53 -11.55
C PRO A 121 0.26 -23.73 -12.18
N LYS A 122 0.45 -24.78 -12.96
CA LYS A 122 1.73 -25.04 -13.61
C LYS A 122 2.12 -23.89 -14.54
N TYR A 123 3.40 -23.55 -14.53
CA TYR A 123 3.91 -22.59 -15.49
C TYR A 123 3.88 -23.18 -16.93
N ILE A 124 3.25 -22.46 -17.85
CA ILE A 124 3.25 -22.77 -19.26
C ILE A 124 4.24 -21.87 -19.98
N PRO A 125 5.38 -22.40 -20.48
CA PRO A 125 6.40 -21.60 -21.14
C PRO A 125 5.87 -20.92 -22.42
N HIS A 126 6.26 -19.67 -22.61
CA HIS A 126 6.04 -18.95 -23.85
C HIS A 126 7.38 -18.54 -24.48
N LYS A 127 7.44 -18.49 -25.83
CA LYS A 127 8.67 -18.19 -26.58
C LYS A 127 9.32 -16.86 -26.20
N ASP A 128 8.51 -15.87 -25.82
CA ASP A 128 8.97 -14.52 -25.50
C ASP A 128 9.30 -14.31 -24.00
N ASP A 129 9.19 -15.37 -23.16
CA ASP A 129 9.54 -15.27 -21.74
C ASP A 129 11.06 -15.10 -21.55
N LYS A 130 11.85 -15.83 -22.34
CA LYS A 130 13.31 -15.69 -22.33
C LYS A 130 13.74 -14.48 -23.17
N ASN A 131 14.50 -13.58 -22.57
CA ASN A 131 15.03 -12.39 -23.25
C ASN A 131 16.42 -12.05 -22.70
N LEU A 132 17.47 -12.39 -23.45
CA LEU A 132 18.85 -12.18 -23.06
C LEU A 132 19.18 -10.71 -22.86
N LEU A 133 18.64 -9.81 -23.69
CA LEU A 133 18.84 -8.37 -23.55
C LEU A 133 18.21 -7.85 -22.25
N ALA A 134 17.04 -8.34 -21.88
CA ALA A 134 16.41 -8.04 -20.59
C ALA A 134 17.29 -8.53 -19.43
N SER A 135 17.79 -9.78 -19.51
CA SER A 135 18.69 -10.31 -18.48
C SER A 135 19.96 -9.47 -18.28
N LEU A 136 20.56 -9.00 -19.38
CA LEU A 136 21.74 -8.08 -19.29
C LEU A 136 21.39 -6.73 -18.69
N LYS A 137 20.23 -6.17 -19.02
CA LYS A 137 19.75 -4.93 -18.42
C LYS A 137 19.47 -5.08 -16.93
N ILE A 138 18.87 -6.19 -16.51
CA ILE A 138 18.62 -6.54 -15.10
C ILE A 138 19.95 -6.66 -14.34
N LEU A 139 20.96 -7.31 -14.90
CA LEU A 139 22.29 -7.38 -14.28
C LEU A 139 22.91 -5.99 -14.10
N ARG A 140 22.82 -5.13 -15.11
CA ARG A 140 23.28 -3.73 -15.01
C ARG A 140 22.49 -2.95 -13.94
N TYR A 141 21.18 -3.13 -13.88
CA TYR A 141 20.32 -2.53 -12.88
C TYR A 141 20.69 -3.00 -11.46
N GLY A 142 20.91 -4.31 -11.26
CA GLY A 142 21.40 -4.87 -10.01
C GLY A 142 22.79 -4.35 -9.63
N TRP A 143 23.69 -4.20 -10.60
CA TRP A 143 24.99 -3.57 -10.35
C TRP A 143 24.86 -2.13 -9.86
N LYS A 144 24.00 -1.31 -10.51
CA LYS A 144 23.70 0.05 -10.07
C LYS A 144 23.14 0.06 -8.64
N MET A 145 22.19 -0.83 -8.33
CA MET A 145 21.61 -1.01 -6.99
C MET A 145 22.70 -1.22 -5.93
N LEU A 146 23.65 -2.13 -6.15
CA LEU A 146 24.73 -2.44 -5.21
C LEU A 146 25.71 -1.26 -5.00
N HIS A 147 25.75 -0.29 -5.89
CA HIS A 147 26.63 0.89 -5.83
C HIS A 147 25.91 2.17 -5.42
N THR A 148 24.59 2.13 -5.29
CA THR A 148 23.78 3.28 -4.87
C THR A 148 24.07 3.61 -3.39
N LYS A 149 24.34 4.87 -3.10
CA LYS A 149 24.63 5.37 -1.74
C LYS A 149 23.53 6.28 -1.19
N LYS A 150 22.79 6.94 -2.05
CA LYS A 150 21.71 7.87 -1.70
C LYS A 150 20.64 7.80 -2.79
N ILE A 151 19.37 7.96 -2.38
CA ILE A 151 18.20 8.03 -3.26
C ILE A 151 17.71 9.49 -3.18
N SER A 152 18.04 10.29 -4.18
CA SER A 152 17.85 11.75 -4.16
C SER A 152 16.40 12.18 -4.31
N PHE A 153 15.59 11.44 -5.07
CA PHE A 153 14.21 11.83 -5.37
C PHE A 153 13.25 11.73 -4.18
N LEU A 154 13.59 10.99 -3.11
CA LEU A 154 12.74 10.90 -1.93
C LEU A 154 12.44 12.25 -1.28
N GLU A 155 13.41 13.16 -1.26
CA GLU A 155 13.25 14.51 -0.72
C GLU A 155 12.36 15.37 -1.64
N THR A 156 12.55 15.24 -2.95
CA THR A 156 11.73 15.93 -3.95
C THR A 156 10.28 15.46 -3.92
N ASP A 157 10.07 14.14 -3.85
CA ASP A 157 8.75 13.53 -3.76
C ASP A 157 8.01 14.01 -2.50
N ARG A 158 8.70 14.05 -1.36
CA ARG A 158 8.14 14.56 -0.11
C ARG A 158 7.77 16.04 -0.19
N ALA A 159 8.65 16.87 -0.77
CA ALA A 159 8.39 18.29 -0.94
C ALA A 159 7.16 18.54 -1.82
N LEU A 160 6.98 17.76 -2.88
CA LEU A 160 5.81 17.82 -3.76
C LEU A 160 4.50 17.51 -3.00
N VAL A 161 4.50 16.48 -2.16
CA VAL A 161 3.32 16.15 -1.34
C VAL A 161 3.05 17.23 -0.29
N GLN A 162 4.10 17.79 0.35
CA GLN A 162 3.95 18.91 1.29
C GLN A 162 3.33 20.14 0.62
N GLU A 163 3.65 20.41 -0.64
CA GLU A 163 3.01 21.50 -1.41
C GLU A 163 1.50 21.25 -1.55
N TRP A 164 1.08 20.02 -1.88
CA TRP A 164 -0.33 19.67 -1.94
C TRP A 164 -1.03 19.80 -0.58
N GLN A 165 -0.39 19.33 0.49
CA GLN A 165 -0.91 19.48 1.86
C GLN A 165 -1.05 20.97 2.25
N HIS A 166 -0.10 21.80 1.85
CA HIS A 166 -0.16 23.25 2.12
C HIS A 166 -1.30 23.95 1.36
N ARG A 167 -1.57 23.52 0.13
CA ARG A 167 -2.67 24.05 -0.71
C ARG A 167 -4.05 23.53 -0.28
N LEU A 168 -4.11 22.42 0.42
CA LEU A 168 -5.34 21.69 0.73
C LEU A 168 -6.40 22.56 1.42
N PRO A 169 -6.15 23.39 2.45
CA PRO A 169 -7.18 24.20 3.08
C PRO A 169 -7.91 25.11 2.07
N LYS A 170 -7.17 25.72 1.13
CA LYS A 170 -7.76 26.56 0.09
C LYS A 170 -8.54 25.72 -0.92
N ILE A 171 -8.07 24.53 -1.26
CA ILE A 171 -8.77 23.61 -2.17
C ILE A 171 -10.12 23.21 -1.56
N LEU A 172 -10.19 22.93 -0.28
CA LEU A 172 -11.42 22.54 0.40
C LEU A 172 -12.48 23.65 0.46
N GLU A 173 -12.09 24.91 0.28
CA GLU A 173 -13.03 26.05 0.20
C GLU A 173 -13.57 26.31 -1.23
N ALA A 174 -13.01 25.64 -2.25
CA ALA A 174 -13.34 25.84 -3.65
C ALA A 174 -14.72 25.28 -4.03
N SER A 175 -15.19 25.56 -5.25
CA SER A 175 -16.46 25.01 -5.79
C SER A 175 -16.37 23.48 -5.99
N ASN A 176 -17.51 22.82 -6.18
CA ASN A 176 -17.54 21.39 -6.43
C ASN A 176 -16.79 21.00 -7.71
N GLU A 177 -16.90 21.82 -8.75
CA GLU A 177 -16.21 21.66 -10.03
C GLU A 177 -14.68 21.77 -9.87
N GLU A 178 -14.25 22.72 -9.04
CA GLU A 178 -12.83 22.89 -8.71
C GLU A 178 -12.32 21.76 -7.83
N LEU A 179 -13.12 21.22 -6.89
CA LEU A 179 -12.78 20.03 -6.11
C LEU A 179 -12.59 18.79 -7.01
N VAL A 180 -13.48 18.56 -7.98
CA VAL A 180 -13.34 17.47 -8.96
C VAL A 180 -12.07 17.66 -9.79
N THR A 181 -11.78 18.89 -10.23
CA THR A 181 -10.55 19.21 -10.95
C THR A 181 -9.33 18.92 -10.11
N ALA A 182 -9.29 19.38 -8.85
CA ALA A 182 -8.18 19.11 -7.94
C ALA A 182 -8.00 17.62 -7.65
N LEU A 183 -9.10 16.85 -7.52
CA LEU A 183 -9.07 15.40 -7.35
C LEU A 183 -8.42 14.69 -8.55
N ARG A 184 -8.64 15.17 -9.76
CA ARG A 184 -7.97 14.67 -10.97
C ARG A 184 -6.52 15.09 -11.04
N GLU A 185 -6.22 16.33 -10.69
CA GLU A 185 -4.87 16.88 -10.73
C GLU A 185 -3.92 16.19 -9.73
N VAL A 186 -4.40 15.79 -8.54
CA VAL A 186 -3.59 15.08 -7.54
C VAL A 186 -3.12 13.71 -8.04
N MET A 187 -3.76 13.15 -9.07
CA MET A 187 -3.33 11.89 -9.71
C MET A 187 -2.09 12.07 -10.61
N HIS A 188 -1.76 13.27 -11.06
CA HIS A 188 -0.56 13.51 -11.89
C HIS A 188 0.73 13.24 -11.11
N PRO A 189 1.00 13.87 -9.94
CA PRO A 189 2.15 13.52 -9.13
C PRO A 189 2.10 12.07 -8.62
N ALA A 190 0.91 11.50 -8.36
CA ALA A 190 0.77 10.12 -7.93
C ALA A 190 1.42 9.13 -8.89
N MET A 191 1.40 9.40 -10.20
CA MET A 191 2.05 8.59 -11.23
C MET A 191 3.57 8.49 -11.03
N GLU A 192 4.24 9.61 -10.77
CA GLU A 192 5.69 9.65 -10.57
C GLU A 192 6.07 9.03 -9.23
N LEU A 193 5.38 9.41 -8.15
CA LEU A 193 5.61 8.85 -6.82
C LEU A 193 5.46 7.33 -6.80
N PHE A 194 4.42 6.83 -7.45
CA PHE A 194 4.17 5.39 -7.48
C PHE A 194 5.19 4.65 -8.37
N THR A 195 5.63 5.26 -9.48
CA THR A 195 6.73 4.73 -10.31
C THR A 195 8.01 4.61 -9.48
N ASN A 196 8.38 5.68 -8.74
CA ASN A 196 9.54 5.71 -7.86
C ASN A 196 9.45 4.65 -6.75
N HIS A 197 8.27 4.50 -6.14
CA HIS A 197 8.02 3.49 -5.11
C HIS A 197 8.18 2.06 -5.63
N LEU A 198 7.64 1.75 -6.81
CA LEU A 198 7.77 0.43 -7.42
C LEU A 198 9.22 0.13 -7.83
N ASP A 199 9.94 1.12 -8.33
CA ASP A 199 11.37 1.00 -8.65
C ASP A 199 12.20 0.70 -7.38
N ILE A 200 11.98 1.45 -6.30
CA ILE A 200 12.59 1.20 -4.99
C ILE A 200 12.21 -0.20 -4.45
N THR A 201 10.94 -0.58 -4.56
CA THR A 201 10.43 -1.87 -4.08
C THR A 201 11.10 -3.02 -4.80
N GLY A 202 11.27 -2.92 -6.13
CA GLY A 202 12.01 -3.91 -6.92
C GLY A 202 13.48 -4.01 -6.50
N GLN A 203 14.14 -2.87 -6.27
CA GLN A 203 15.53 -2.84 -5.81
C GLN A 203 15.67 -3.38 -4.37
N ALA A 204 14.75 -3.05 -3.48
CA ALA A 204 14.73 -3.60 -2.11
C ALA A 204 14.60 -5.13 -2.13
N GLY A 205 13.63 -5.65 -2.89
CA GLY A 205 13.43 -7.10 -3.05
C GLY A 205 14.66 -7.79 -3.63
N GLY A 206 15.25 -7.24 -4.69
CA GLY A 206 16.47 -7.77 -5.30
C GLY A 206 17.68 -7.78 -4.36
N ALA A 207 17.87 -6.71 -3.59
CA ALA A 207 18.97 -6.62 -2.62
C ALA A 207 18.80 -7.62 -1.47
N VAL A 208 17.59 -7.73 -0.92
CA VAL A 208 17.24 -8.68 0.14
C VAL A 208 17.41 -10.13 -0.34
N GLN A 209 16.97 -10.44 -1.55
CA GLN A 209 17.13 -11.76 -2.15
C GLN A 209 18.61 -12.12 -2.29
N LEU A 210 19.45 -11.21 -2.79
CA LEU A 210 20.87 -11.42 -2.90
C LEU A 210 21.54 -11.64 -1.53
N LEU A 211 21.18 -10.83 -0.53
CA LEU A 211 21.65 -10.99 0.84
C LEU A 211 21.26 -12.36 1.40
N SER A 212 19.99 -12.78 1.22
CA SER A 212 19.50 -14.08 1.67
C SER A 212 20.24 -15.24 1.02
N THR A 213 20.50 -15.14 -0.31
CA THR A 213 21.28 -16.15 -1.03
C THR A 213 22.70 -16.29 -0.47
N ILE A 214 23.37 -15.19 -0.15
CA ILE A 214 24.72 -15.23 0.44
C ILE A 214 24.68 -15.83 1.85
N CYS A 215 23.69 -15.48 2.66
CA CYS A 215 23.50 -16.05 3.99
C CYS A 215 23.28 -17.57 3.89
N GLU A 216 22.47 -18.05 2.96
CA GLU A 216 22.20 -19.46 2.73
C GLU A 216 23.44 -20.22 2.21
N GLU A 217 24.09 -19.73 1.16
CA GLU A 217 25.15 -20.45 0.45
C GLU A 217 26.51 -20.37 1.15
N ARG A 218 26.81 -19.27 1.85
CA ARG A 218 28.13 -19.01 2.44
C ARG A 218 28.16 -19.05 3.95
N LEU A 219 27.05 -18.80 4.62
CA LEU A 219 26.92 -18.82 6.07
C LEU A 219 26.03 -19.97 6.56
N HIS A 220 25.44 -20.73 5.64
CA HIS A 220 24.58 -21.89 5.91
C HIS A 220 23.36 -21.59 6.81
N ASP A 221 22.91 -20.32 6.80
CA ASP A 221 21.74 -19.88 7.56
C ASP A 221 20.99 -18.76 6.83
N ARG A 222 19.91 -19.15 6.15
CA ARG A 222 19.02 -18.22 5.44
C ARG A 222 18.33 -17.22 6.39
N SER A 223 18.08 -17.61 7.64
CA SER A 223 17.38 -16.79 8.63
C SER A 223 18.18 -15.57 9.08
N LEU A 224 19.51 -15.60 8.89
CA LEU A 224 20.40 -14.46 9.20
C LEU A 224 20.00 -13.19 8.48
N ALA A 225 19.48 -13.29 7.25
CA ALA A 225 19.05 -12.11 6.49
C ALA A 225 17.96 -11.29 7.23
N LEU A 226 17.02 -11.95 7.91
CA LEU A 226 16.00 -11.29 8.72
C LEU A 226 16.62 -10.57 9.93
N THR A 227 17.56 -11.21 10.61
CA THR A 227 18.27 -10.60 11.76
C THR A 227 19.11 -9.41 11.32
N LEU A 228 19.80 -9.51 10.18
CA LEU A 228 20.64 -8.47 9.59
C LEU A 228 19.83 -7.24 9.13
N LEU A 229 18.53 -7.40 8.87
CA LEU A 229 17.61 -6.34 8.50
C LEU A 229 16.68 -5.94 9.67
N GLY A 230 16.83 -6.52 10.83
CA GLY A 230 16.06 -6.17 12.03
C GLY A 230 16.35 -4.76 12.51
N SER A 231 15.32 -3.99 12.80
CA SER A 231 15.40 -2.59 13.29
C SER A 231 16.39 -1.73 12.51
N LEU A 232 16.04 -1.35 11.30
CA LEU A 232 16.88 -0.54 10.40
C LEU A 232 17.02 0.93 10.83
N GLY A 233 16.71 1.27 12.07
CA GLY A 233 16.70 2.63 12.61
C GLY A 233 15.30 3.24 12.59
N GLU A 234 15.23 4.55 12.60
CA GLU A 234 13.98 5.31 12.47
C GLU A 234 13.41 5.08 11.06
N VAL A 235 12.61 4.04 10.93
CA VAL A 235 11.84 3.79 9.71
C VAL A 235 10.52 4.52 9.92
N ASP A 236 10.08 5.29 8.94
CA ASP A 236 8.85 6.09 9.00
C ASP A 236 7.63 5.25 9.43
N SER A 237 7.60 3.96 9.13
CA SER A 237 6.55 3.02 9.55
C SER A 237 6.55 2.71 11.06
N ALA A 238 7.65 2.90 11.77
CA ALA A 238 7.74 2.68 13.23
C ALA A 238 7.48 3.94 14.03
N ALA A 239 7.66 5.14 13.44
CA ALA A 239 7.50 6.42 14.11
C ALA A 239 6.13 6.60 14.80
N PRO A 240 4.98 6.21 14.19
CA PRO A 240 3.69 6.29 14.87
C PRO A 240 3.64 5.49 16.17
N SER A 241 4.27 4.31 16.22
CA SER A 241 4.29 3.47 17.42
C SER A 241 5.06 4.11 18.58
N TYR A 242 6.14 4.84 18.29
CA TYR A 242 6.87 5.61 19.30
C TYR A 242 6.01 6.74 19.83
N ALA A 243 5.41 7.52 18.93
CA ALA A 243 4.59 8.67 19.31
C ALA A 243 3.33 8.25 20.11
N LEU A 244 2.66 7.15 19.70
CA LEU A 244 1.54 6.56 20.45
C LEU A 244 1.96 6.10 21.85
N TRP A 245 3.14 5.47 21.95
CA TRP A 245 3.70 5.07 23.22
C TRP A 245 3.92 6.27 24.13
N ASP A 246 4.55 7.33 23.61
CA ASP A 246 4.85 8.54 24.38
C ASP A 246 3.57 9.22 24.89
N LEU A 247 2.55 9.34 24.03
CA LEU A 247 1.22 9.83 24.42
C LEU A 247 0.59 8.97 25.51
N GLY A 248 0.68 7.63 25.40
CA GLY A 248 0.20 6.70 26.43
C GLY A 248 0.94 6.89 27.76
N GLN A 249 2.25 7.13 27.73
CA GLN A 249 3.05 7.40 28.93
C GLN A 249 2.70 8.75 29.57
N ILE A 250 2.31 9.76 28.80
CA ILE A 250 1.83 11.04 29.32
C ILE A 250 0.52 10.81 30.08
N VAL A 251 -0.42 10.06 29.50
CA VAL A 251 -1.68 9.72 30.16
C VAL A 251 -1.44 8.95 31.46
N SER A 252 -0.60 7.91 31.44
CA SER A 252 -0.33 7.07 32.63
C SER A 252 0.32 7.83 33.80
N LYS A 253 1.05 8.90 33.54
CA LYS A 253 1.74 9.71 34.55
C LYS A 253 0.91 10.91 35.05
N ASN A 254 -0.22 11.19 34.41
CA ASN A 254 -1.09 12.31 34.77
C ASN A 254 -2.45 11.77 35.26
N GLN A 255 -2.76 11.96 36.53
CA GLN A 255 -3.97 11.41 37.15
C GLN A 255 -5.24 11.98 36.53
N THR A 256 -5.29 13.27 36.22
CA THR A 256 -6.50 13.91 35.67
C THR A 256 -6.78 13.43 34.27
N LEU A 257 -5.74 13.22 33.43
CA LEU A 257 -5.87 12.56 32.12
C LEU A 257 -6.33 11.10 32.29
N THR A 258 -5.72 10.36 33.20
CA THR A 258 -6.11 8.97 33.49
C THR A 258 -7.58 8.89 33.87
N ASP A 259 -8.07 9.81 34.71
CA ASP A 259 -9.48 9.86 35.12
C ASP A 259 -10.42 10.14 33.94
N GLU A 260 -10.02 11.02 33.00
CA GLU A 260 -10.80 11.27 31.78
C GLU A 260 -10.87 10.01 30.86
N PHE A 261 -9.74 9.33 30.66
CA PHE A 261 -9.71 8.09 29.88
C PHE A 261 -10.54 6.97 30.56
N ASN A 262 -10.55 6.90 31.88
CA ASN A 262 -11.35 5.90 32.64
C ASN A 262 -12.86 6.10 32.49
N LYS A 263 -13.34 7.28 32.08
CA LYS A 263 -14.75 7.55 31.75
C LYS A 263 -15.17 6.96 30.41
N GLY A 264 -14.22 6.37 29.63
CA GLY A 264 -14.45 5.79 28.33
C GLY A 264 -14.10 6.73 27.17
N ILE A 265 -13.96 6.11 25.99
CA ILE A 265 -13.50 6.81 24.76
C ILE A 265 -14.60 7.68 24.14
N ASP A 266 -15.87 7.31 24.34
CA ASP A 266 -16.98 8.09 23.77
C ASP A 266 -17.00 9.51 24.33
N GLY A 267 -16.90 10.50 23.41
CA GLY A 267 -16.82 11.91 23.75
C GLY A 267 -15.53 12.35 24.45
N LEU A 268 -14.52 11.46 24.58
CA LEU A 268 -13.27 11.78 25.28
C LEU A 268 -12.53 12.97 24.63
N GLU A 269 -12.41 12.98 23.30
CA GLU A 269 -11.77 14.10 22.60
C GLU A 269 -12.41 15.44 22.95
N GLN A 270 -13.76 15.50 22.94
CA GLN A 270 -14.48 16.72 23.28
C GLN A 270 -14.22 17.16 24.73
N ARG A 271 -14.25 16.21 25.69
CA ARG A 271 -13.96 16.50 27.11
C ARG A 271 -12.54 17.06 27.29
N LEU A 272 -11.55 16.45 26.63
CA LEU A 272 -10.16 16.87 26.70
C LEU A 272 -9.97 18.27 26.08
N ARG A 273 -10.59 18.56 24.92
CA ARG A 273 -10.50 19.88 24.26
C ARG A 273 -11.18 21.00 25.05
N GLN A 274 -12.20 20.72 25.84
CA GLN A 274 -12.89 21.71 26.67
C GLN A 274 -12.13 22.06 27.94
N SER A 275 -11.15 21.27 28.37
CA SER A 275 -10.39 21.46 29.57
C SER A 275 -9.05 22.18 29.31
N LYS A 276 -8.83 23.31 29.94
CA LYS A 276 -7.53 23.99 29.87
C LYS A 276 -6.38 23.19 30.50
N GLU A 277 -6.69 22.33 31.46
CA GLU A 277 -5.71 21.46 32.12
C GLU A 277 -5.09 20.45 31.17
N HIS A 278 -5.82 20.01 30.14
CA HIS A 278 -5.38 19.00 29.17
C HIS A 278 -4.82 19.59 27.88
N GLN A 279 -4.64 20.91 27.80
CA GLN A 279 -4.22 21.59 26.58
C GLN A 279 -2.85 21.12 26.07
N GLU A 280 -1.92 20.80 26.96
CA GLU A 280 -0.61 20.28 26.58
C GLU A 280 -0.72 18.89 25.88
N PHE A 281 -1.55 18.01 26.43
CA PHE A 281 -1.83 16.72 25.82
C PHE A 281 -2.51 16.90 24.45
N ILE A 282 -3.51 17.78 24.36
CA ILE A 282 -4.20 18.07 23.09
C ILE A 282 -3.24 18.62 22.04
N ASN A 283 -2.32 19.51 22.39
CA ASN A 283 -1.32 20.01 21.46
C ASN A 283 -0.41 18.89 20.91
N GLN A 284 -0.02 17.92 21.74
CA GLN A 284 0.78 16.77 21.32
C GLN A 284 -0.06 15.78 20.49
N PHE A 285 -1.32 15.58 20.87
CA PHE A 285 -2.27 14.77 20.10
C PHE A 285 -2.53 15.36 18.72
N ASP A 286 -2.75 16.67 18.61
CA ASP A 286 -2.93 17.37 17.34
C ASP A 286 -1.65 17.32 16.48
N SER A 287 -0.48 17.39 17.11
CA SER A 287 0.81 17.19 16.40
C SER A 287 0.93 15.78 15.85
N PHE A 288 0.51 14.76 16.63
CA PHE A 288 0.44 13.38 16.16
C PHE A 288 -0.50 13.23 14.98
N LEU A 289 -1.71 13.78 15.06
CA LEU A 289 -2.68 13.71 13.95
C LEU A 289 -2.18 14.45 12.71
N LYS A 290 -1.50 15.56 12.85
CA LYS A 290 -0.89 16.29 11.75
C LYS A 290 0.21 15.49 11.05
N GLU A 291 1.02 14.75 11.80
CA GLU A 291 2.14 13.98 11.25
C GLU A 291 1.72 12.61 10.72
N PHE A 292 0.81 11.94 11.43
CA PHE A 292 0.43 10.55 11.14
C PHE A 292 -1.04 10.36 10.76
N GLY A 293 -1.80 11.43 10.59
CA GLY A 293 -3.24 11.39 10.31
C GLY A 293 -3.61 10.71 8.99
N SER A 294 -2.67 10.60 8.05
CA SER A 294 -2.83 9.85 6.80
C SER A 294 -2.92 8.33 7.00
N ARG A 295 -2.45 7.83 8.16
CA ARG A 295 -2.37 6.41 8.49
C ARG A 295 -3.70 5.87 9.01
N GLY A 296 -3.88 4.55 8.88
CA GLY A 296 -5.06 3.84 9.36
C GLY A 296 -5.21 2.47 8.71
N PRO A 297 -6.23 1.69 9.10
CA PRO A 297 -6.61 0.47 8.39
C PRO A 297 -7.00 0.81 6.94
N ASN A 298 -6.57 0.00 5.97
CA ASN A 298 -6.89 0.21 4.55
C ASN A 298 -6.52 1.61 4.03
N GLU A 299 -5.38 2.15 4.45
CA GLU A 299 -4.91 3.51 4.13
C GLU A 299 -4.82 3.82 2.63
N TRP A 300 -4.80 2.78 1.77
CA TRP A 300 -4.82 2.90 0.31
C TRP A 300 -6.22 3.18 -0.27
N GLU A 301 -7.29 2.79 0.44
CA GLU A 301 -8.67 3.03 0.01
C GLU A 301 -9.13 4.41 0.46
N THR A 302 -9.48 5.28 -0.50
CA THR A 302 -9.86 6.68 -0.21
C THR A 302 -11.17 6.80 0.57
N ALA A 303 -12.03 5.78 0.53
CA ALA A 303 -13.27 5.72 1.30
C ALA A 303 -13.06 5.41 2.78
N CYS A 304 -11.93 4.74 3.13
CA CYS A 304 -11.67 4.31 4.50
C CYS A 304 -11.26 5.48 5.39
N GLU A 305 -11.65 5.36 6.68
CA GLU A 305 -11.23 6.28 7.71
C GLU A 305 -9.74 6.14 8.01
N THR A 306 -9.13 7.24 8.39
CA THR A 306 -7.75 7.30 8.87
C THR A 306 -7.70 8.00 10.22
N TRP A 307 -6.56 8.00 10.86
CA TRP A 307 -6.40 8.67 12.15
C TRP A 307 -6.74 10.17 12.11
N GLY A 308 -6.49 10.83 10.97
CA GLY A 308 -6.84 12.24 10.78
C GLY A 308 -8.34 12.48 10.55
N THR A 309 -9.06 11.49 9.99
CA THR A 309 -10.51 11.60 9.74
C THR A 309 -11.36 11.01 10.87
N GLU A 310 -10.78 10.12 11.70
CA GLU A 310 -11.40 9.48 12.86
C GLU A 310 -10.43 9.46 14.07
N PRO A 311 -10.20 10.63 14.73
CA PRO A 311 -9.23 10.75 15.83
C PRO A 311 -9.56 9.88 17.05
N ALA A 312 -10.83 9.52 17.25
CA ALA A 312 -11.24 8.64 18.34
C ALA A 312 -10.53 7.28 18.30
N SER A 313 -10.25 6.75 17.10
CA SER A 313 -9.49 5.51 16.91
C SER A 313 -8.07 5.59 17.49
N VAL A 314 -7.44 6.76 17.45
CA VAL A 314 -6.12 7.00 18.03
C VAL A 314 -6.20 7.03 19.57
N LEU A 315 -7.25 7.64 20.13
CA LEU A 315 -7.47 7.64 21.58
C LEU A 315 -7.63 6.22 22.14
N VAL A 316 -8.28 5.31 21.39
CA VAL A 316 -8.32 3.87 21.74
C VAL A 316 -6.93 3.26 21.79
N LEU A 317 -6.06 3.59 20.84
CA LEU A 317 -4.68 3.09 20.83
C LEU A 317 -3.87 3.66 22.00
N ILE A 318 -3.99 4.96 22.29
CA ILE A 318 -3.35 5.61 23.43
C ILE A 318 -3.82 4.98 24.75
N ASP A 319 -5.13 4.69 24.88
CA ASP A 319 -5.70 4.02 26.05
C ASP A 319 -5.05 2.65 26.31
N ARG A 320 -4.80 1.89 25.27
CA ARG A 320 -4.07 0.60 25.37
C ARG A 320 -2.61 0.82 25.77
N MET A 321 -1.95 1.83 25.22
CA MET A 321 -0.53 2.11 25.50
C MET A 321 -0.25 2.58 26.92
N ARG A 322 -1.21 3.26 27.59
CA ARG A 322 -1.01 3.71 28.98
C ARG A 322 -0.86 2.56 30.00
N PHE A 323 -1.35 1.35 29.67
CA PHE A 323 -1.21 0.16 30.50
C PHE A 323 -0.01 -0.71 30.09
N ALA A 324 0.71 -0.35 29.03
CA ALA A 324 1.78 -1.17 28.54
C ALA A 324 3.04 -1.11 29.42
N ASP A 325 3.64 -2.26 29.66
CA ASP A 325 4.87 -2.41 30.44
C ASP A 325 6.03 -1.62 29.82
N ILE A 326 6.65 -0.75 30.58
CA ILE A 326 7.77 0.11 30.14
C ILE A 326 8.96 -0.70 29.59
N THR A 327 9.15 -1.92 30.05
CA THR A 327 10.22 -2.80 29.55
C THR A 327 9.98 -3.24 28.11
N LYS A 328 8.72 -3.21 27.67
CA LYS A 328 8.27 -3.58 26.30
C LYS A 328 8.16 -2.36 25.38
N SER A 329 8.71 -1.22 25.78
CA SER A 329 8.66 -0.01 24.95
C SER A 329 9.21 -0.24 23.54
N PRO A 330 8.65 0.40 22.50
CA PRO A 330 9.17 0.29 21.13
C PRO A 330 10.67 0.65 21.06
N SER A 331 11.12 1.64 21.81
CA SER A 331 12.52 2.07 21.89
C SER A 331 13.44 0.96 22.45
N ASN A 332 13.06 0.29 23.54
CA ASN A 332 13.85 -0.79 24.12
C ASN A 332 13.92 -1.97 23.16
N ARG A 333 12.82 -2.32 22.51
CA ARG A 333 12.78 -3.38 21.49
C ARG A 333 13.68 -3.06 20.30
N ALA A 334 13.60 -1.82 19.79
CA ALA A 334 14.43 -1.38 18.68
C ALA A 334 15.92 -1.39 19.02
N LYS A 335 16.29 -0.96 20.24
CA LYS A 335 17.67 -1.00 20.74
C LYS A 335 18.20 -2.43 20.77
N LYS A 336 17.45 -3.37 21.35
CA LYS A 336 17.82 -4.79 21.41
C LYS A 336 18.02 -5.40 20.01
N LEU A 337 17.10 -5.13 19.09
CA LEU A 337 17.21 -5.61 17.70
C LEU A 337 18.39 -4.98 16.97
N SER A 338 18.69 -3.70 17.20
CA SER A 338 19.85 -3.02 16.62
C SER A 338 21.17 -3.59 17.14
N GLU A 339 21.25 -3.90 18.43
CA GLU A 339 22.43 -4.55 19.05
C GLU A 339 22.64 -5.94 18.47
N ASN A 340 21.57 -6.75 18.38
CA ASN A 340 21.61 -8.08 17.78
C ASN A 340 22.07 -8.02 16.31
N ARG A 341 21.51 -7.09 15.52
CA ARG A 341 21.95 -6.86 14.13
C ARG A 341 23.43 -6.54 14.03
N LYS A 342 23.95 -5.65 14.89
CA LYS A 342 25.38 -5.28 14.90
C LYS A 342 26.27 -6.48 15.18
N GLN A 343 25.94 -7.29 16.19
CA GLN A 343 26.67 -8.49 16.56
C GLN A 343 26.63 -9.53 15.43
N THR A 344 25.45 -9.82 14.88
CA THR A 344 25.28 -10.74 13.76
C THR A 344 26.06 -10.28 12.53
N THR A 345 26.08 -8.97 12.25
CA THR A 345 26.86 -8.40 11.13
C THR A 345 28.36 -8.65 11.32
N LEU A 346 28.90 -8.46 12.53
CA LEU A 346 30.30 -8.71 12.83
C LEU A 346 30.66 -10.20 12.68
N GLN A 347 29.81 -11.10 13.19
CA GLN A 347 29.97 -12.54 13.08
C GLN A 347 29.96 -12.99 11.61
N ALA A 348 28.98 -12.54 10.82
CA ALA A 348 28.90 -12.85 9.39
C ALA A 348 30.15 -12.38 8.64
N ARG A 349 30.62 -11.16 8.90
CA ARG A 349 31.85 -10.62 8.29
C ARG A 349 33.09 -11.42 8.64
N SER A 350 33.20 -11.93 9.83
CA SER A 350 34.36 -12.73 10.26
C SER A 350 34.49 -14.07 9.53
N GLN A 351 33.36 -14.62 9.06
CA GLN A 351 33.29 -15.89 8.33
C GLN A 351 33.51 -15.74 6.81
N LEU A 352 33.39 -14.53 6.29
CA LEU A 352 33.46 -14.27 4.85
C LEU A 352 34.81 -13.62 4.47
N ARG A 353 35.30 -13.92 3.25
CA ARG A 353 36.52 -13.34 2.70
C ARG A 353 36.41 -13.04 1.22
N GLY A 354 37.30 -12.17 0.72
CA GLY A 354 37.39 -11.84 -0.72
C GLY A 354 36.09 -11.36 -1.33
N LEU A 355 35.74 -11.93 -2.47
CA LEU A 355 34.54 -11.55 -3.23
C LEU A 355 33.24 -11.81 -2.41
N GLY A 356 33.19 -12.89 -1.63
CA GLY A 356 32.03 -13.20 -0.78
C GLY A 356 31.76 -12.10 0.26
N LEU A 357 32.79 -11.62 0.93
CA LEU A 357 32.70 -10.52 1.88
C LEU A 357 32.29 -9.20 1.17
N TRP A 358 32.84 -8.96 -0.01
CA TRP A 358 32.50 -7.76 -0.78
C TRP A 358 31.03 -7.75 -1.21
N ILE A 359 30.51 -8.86 -1.78
CA ILE A 359 29.10 -8.96 -2.18
C ILE A 359 28.20 -8.87 -0.95
N PHE A 360 28.52 -9.56 0.16
CA PHE A 360 27.78 -9.48 1.41
C PHE A 360 27.63 -8.02 1.88
N ASN A 361 28.73 -7.27 1.97
CA ASN A 361 28.68 -5.89 2.42
C ASN A 361 27.86 -5.00 1.47
N ARG A 362 27.97 -5.21 0.15
CA ARG A 362 27.20 -4.46 -0.84
C ARG A 362 25.71 -4.78 -0.78
N SER A 363 25.35 -6.06 -0.71
CA SER A 363 23.95 -6.48 -0.60
C SER A 363 23.32 -6.05 0.72
N LEU A 364 24.04 -6.14 1.84
CA LEU A 364 23.55 -5.66 3.13
C LEU A 364 23.28 -4.15 3.11
N ASN A 365 24.23 -3.34 2.61
CA ASN A 365 24.06 -1.90 2.52
C ASN A 365 22.92 -1.51 1.58
N ALA A 366 22.81 -2.17 0.42
CA ALA A 366 21.71 -1.95 -0.51
C ALA A 366 20.36 -2.37 0.11
N SER A 367 20.28 -3.53 0.76
CA SER A 367 19.06 -3.98 1.44
C SER A 367 18.59 -2.98 2.49
N MET A 368 19.52 -2.47 3.32
CA MET A 368 19.19 -1.44 4.32
C MET A 368 18.70 -0.15 3.67
N LEU A 369 19.43 0.37 2.68
CA LEU A 369 19.10 1.63 2.00
C LEU A 369 17.73 1.56 1.32
N PHE A 370 17.52 0.52 0.50
CA PHE A 370 16.29 0.40 -0.28
C PHE A 370 15.07 -0.01 0.57
N SER A 371 15.25 -0.79 1.64
CA SER A 371 14.16 -1.09 2.56
C SER A 371 13.70 0.17 3.31
N GLN A 372 14.62 1.00 3.79
CA GLN A 372 14.27 2.30 4.40
C GLN A 372 13.59 3.24 3.38
N ALA A 373 14.14 3.31 2.16
CA ALA A 373 13.57 4.13 1.10
C ALA A 373 12.17 3.68 0.69
N ARG A 374 11.91 2.36 0.68
CA ARG A 374 10.58 1.81 0.40
C ARG A 374 9.54 2.28 1.43
N GLU A 375 9.87 2.24 2.71
CA GLU A 375 8.97 2.72 3.75
C GLU A 375 8.70 4.23 3.62
N ARG A 376 9.74 5.04 3.37
CA ARG A 376 9.60 6.48 3.14
C ARG A 376 8.75 6.80 1.92
N SER A 377 9.01 6.15 0.79
CA SER A 377 8.23 6.38 -0.43
C SER A 377 6.78 5.92 -0.27
N LYS A 378 6.53 4.82 0.48
CA LYS A 378 5.18 4.40 0.85
C LYS A 378 4.46 5.48 1.66
N THR A 379 5.09 6.00 2.72
CA THR A 379 4.52 7.07 3.54
C THR A 379 4.17 8.29 2.68
N THR A 380 5.08 8.72 1.80
CA THR A 380 4.85 9.86 0.90
C THR A 380 3.63 9.65 -0.02
N ILE A 381 3.43 8.43 -0.55
CA ILE A 381 2.24 8.12 -1.37
C ILE A 381 0.98 8.14 -0.52
N ILE A 382 1.00 7.55 0.67
CA ILE A 382 -0.15 7.54 1.58
C ILE A 382 -0.55 8.96 1.96
N ASP A 383 0.40 9.85 2.18
CA ASP A 383 0.14 11.27 2.43
C ASP A 383 -0.57 11.95 1.24
N LEU A 384 -0.17 11.61 0.00
CA LEU A 384 -0.86 12.13 -1.19
C LEU A 384 -2.26 11.53 -1.36
N ILE A 385 -2.42 10.23 -1.12
CA ILE A 385 -3.73 9.57 -1.10
C ILE A 385 -4.64 10.21 -0.05
N HIS A 386 -4.08 10.62 1.09
CA HIS A 386 -4.83 11.32 2.12
C HIS A 386 -5.33 12.70 1.65
N VAL A 387 -4.54 13.43 0.88
CA VAL A 387 -5.01 14.67 0.23
C VAL A 387 -6.22 14.37 -0.67
N ALA A 388 -6.14 13.35 -1.53
CA ALA A 388 -7.26 12.95 -2.38
C ALA A 388 -8.47 12.50 -1.54
N ARG A 389 -8.25 11.78 -0.43
CA ARG A 389 -9.30 11.40 0.52
C ARG A 389 -10.02 12.61 1.11
N LEU A 390 -9.30 13.63 1.56
CA LEU A 390 -9.90 14.82 2.16
C LEU A 390 -10.69 15.62 1.14
N ILE A 391 -10.21 15.76 -0.10
CA ILE A 391 -10.95 16.39 -1.20
C ILE A 391 -12.23 15.58 -1.50
N SER A 392 -12.13 14.25 -1.59
CA SER A 392 -13.30 13.39 -1.83
C SER A 392 -14.31 13.47 -0.68
N ARG A 393 -13.87 13.52 0.58
CA ARG A 393 -14.77 13.66 1.74
C ARG A 393 -15.50 14.99 1.76
N GLU A 394 -14.83 16.08 1.44
CA GLU A 394 -15.48 17.39 1.32
C GLU A 394 -16.56 17.36 0.23
N LEU A 395 -16.24 16.82 -0.94
CA LEU A 395 -17.19 16.66 -2.03
C LEU A 395 -18.37 15.76 -1.63
N ALA A 396 -18.10 14.67 -0.93
CA ALA A 396 -19.11 13.74 -0.42
C ALA A 396 -20.05 14.41 0.59
N GLN A 397 -19.54 15.20 1.52
CA GLN A 397 -20.35 15.97 2.47
C GLN A 397 -21.30 16.93 1.76
N ARG A 398 -20.78 17.70 0.80
CA ARG A 398 -21.59 18.67 0.04
C ARG A 398 -22.66 18.02 -0.84
N THR A 399 -22.36 16.86 -1.43
CA THR A 399 -23.33 16.14 -2.26
C THR A 399 -24.36 15.38 -1.42
N ALA A 400 -23.99 14.80 -0.29
CA ALA A 400 -24.92 14.17 0.64
C ALA A 400 -25.98 15.15 1.18
N LEU A 401 -25.60 16.41 1.44
CA LEU A 401 -26.54 17.46 1.86
C LEU A 401 -27.60 17.81 0.79
N LYS A 402 -27.36 17.50 -0.48
CA LYS A 402 -28.32 17.72 -1.59
C LYS A 402 -29.31 16.58 -1.77
N THR A 403 -29.13 15.47 -1.03
CA THR A 403 -29.98 14.29 -1.11
C THR A 403 -30.72 14.10 0.21
N ASN A 404 -32.00 13.73 0.19
CA ASN A 404 -32.84 13.61 1.41
C ASN A 404 -32.39 12.49 2.36
N ASN A 405 -31.62 11.51 1.89
CA ASN A 405 -31.08 10.36 2.65
C ASN A 405 -29.67 9.99 2.16
N GLY A 406 -28.89 10.96 1.66
CA GLY A 406 -27.54 10.69 1.15
C GLY A 406 -26.59 10.33 2.27
N GLU A 407 -25.86 9.26 2.04
CA GLU A 407 -24.77 8.85 2.92
C GLU A 407 -23.44 9.42 2.40
N LEU A 408 -22.51 9.67 3.31
CA LEU A 408 -21.17 10.14 2.96
C LEU A 408 -20.48 9.21 1.94
N LEU A 409 -20.67 7.90 2.07
CA LEU A 409 -20.07 6.89 1.20
C LEU A 409 -20.66 6.83 -0.22
N ASP A 410 -21.77 7.51 -0.50
CA ASP A 410 -22.44 7.47 -1.81
C ASP A 410 -21.50 7.91 -2.94
N LEU A 411 -20.66 8.91 -2.70
CA LEU A 411 -19.67 9.38 -3.67
C LEU A 411 -18.75 8.27 -4.17
N TRP A 412 -18.34 7.35 -3.31
CA TRP A 412 -17.39 6.31 -3.69
C TRP A 412 -17.99 5.18 -4.54
N PHE A 413 -19.32 5.15 -4.66
CA PHE A 413 -20.03 4.29 -5.63
C PHE A 413 -20.17 4.92 -7.01
N VAL A 414 -19.78 6.18 -7.19
CA VAL A 414 -19.72 6.87 -8.48
C VAL A 414 -18.39 6.54 -9.19
N LEU A 415 -18.37 6.50 -10.51
CA LEU A 415 -17.13 6.36 -11.28
C LEU A 415 -16.47 7.74 -11.46
N GLU A 416 -15.17 7.77 -11.70
CA GLU A 416 -14.45 9.01 -11.97
C GLU A 416 -15.05 9.81 -13.12
N ASN A 417 -15.43 9.15 -14.21
CA ASN A 417 -16.06 9.80 -15.38
C ASN A 417 -17.54 10.19 -15.18
N GLU A 418 -18.16 9.79 -14.09
CA GLU A 418 -19.52 10.18 -13.69
C GLU A 418 -19.53 11.39 -12.73
N LEU A 419 -18.36 11.80 -12.20
CA LEU A 419 -18.29 12.84 -11.15
C LEU A 419 -18.89 14.18 -11.58
N ASP A 420 -18.63 14.66 -12.80
CA ASP A 420 -19.11 15.95 -13.26
C ASP A 420 -20.65 16.00 -13.34
N ASP A 421 -21.29 14.91 -13.67
CA ASP A 421 -22.75 14.80 -13.69
C ASP A 421 -23.32 14.58 -12.29
N TYR A 422 -22.64 13.77 -11.47
CA TYR A 422 -23.04 13.51 -10.08
C TYR A 422 -23.07 14.79 -9.23
N ILE A 423 -22.05 15.66 -9.32
CA ILE A 423 -22.01 16.90 -8.52
C ILE A 423 -23.13 17.88 -8.88
N LYS A 424 -23.64 17.83 -10.13
CA LYS A 424 -24.77 18.66 -10.58
C LYS A 424 -26.08 18.11 -10.04
N ASN A 425 -26.34 16.82 -10.24
CA ASN A 425 -27.60 16.15 -9.90
C ASN A 425 -27.36 14.82 -9.17
N PRO A 426 -27.01 14.83 -7.87
CA PRO A 426 -26.75 13.59 -7.13
C PRO A 426 -27.96 12.64 -7.08
N LEU A 427 -29.18 13.16 -7.11
CA LEU A 427 -30.41 12.37 -7.08
C LEU A 427 -30.59 11.44 -8.29
N ASP A 428 -30.07 11.81 -9.46
CA ASP A 428 -30.12 10.97 -10.67
C ASP A 428 -29.30 9.69 -10.55
N PHE A 429 -28.39 9.65 -9.59
CA PHE A 429 -27.50 8.50 -9.34
C PHE A 429 -28.02 7.54 -8.25
N THR A 430 -29.12 7.87 -7.56
CA THR A 430 -29.62 7.10 -6.41
C THR A 430 -29.78 5.61 -6.73
N LYS A 431 -30.37 5.28 -7.89
CA LYS A 431 -30.55 3.88 -8.29
C LYS A 431 -29.21 3.20 -8.55
N LYS A 432 -28.31 3.82 -9.31
CA LYS A 432 -26.97 3.27 -9.61
C LYS A 432 -26.17 3.00 -8.33
N ILE A 433 -26.19 3.95 -7.39
CA ILE A 433 -25.50 3.86 -6.11
C ILE A 433 -26.08 2.70 -5.29
N THR A 434 -27.42 2.60 -5.20
CA THR A 434 -28.09 1.50 -4.48
C THR A 434 -27.74 0.14 -5.08
N ASP A 435 -27.79 0.01 -6.39
CA ASP A 435 -27.46 -1.23 -7.09
C ASP A 435 -25.99 -1.62 -6.83
N ARG A 436 -25.05 -0.68 -6.94
CA ARG A 436 -23.62 -0.92 -6.66
C ARG A 436 -23.33 -1.23 -5.19
N LYS A 437 -24.04 -0.61 -4.24
CA LYS A 437 -23.99 -0.95 -2.81
C LYS A 437 -24.40 -2.41 -2.57
N ASN A 438 -25.52 -2.82 -3.16
CA ASN A 438 -26.03 -4.19 -3.03
C ASN A 438 -25.02 -5.21 -3.56
N VAL A 439 -24.46 -4.97 -4.75
CA VAL A 439 -23.45 -5.86 -5.33
C VAL A 439 -22.21 -5.92 -4.44
N ARG A 440 -21.69 -4.77 -3.97
CA ARG A 440 -20.54 -4.75 -3.07
C ARG A 440 -20.80 -5.55 -1.79
N ASN A 441 -21.98 -5.40 -1.20
CA ASN A 441 -22.35 -6.14 0.00
C ASN A 441 -22.37 -7.65 -0.25
N GLU A 442 -22.92 -8.11 -1.37
CA GLU A 442 -22.93 -9.53 -1.73
C GLU A 442 -21.51 -10.07 -2.01
N LEU A 443 -20.66 -9.28 -2.68
CA LEU A 443 -19.26 -9.64 -2.91
C LEU A 443 -18.48 -9.75 -1.58
N SER A 444 -18.73 -8.85 -0.63
CA SER A 444 -18.03 -8.82 0.66
C SER A 444 -18.39 -9.99 1.58
N LYS A 445 -19.56 -10.63 1.39
CA LYS A 445 -19.95 -11.86 2.12
C LYS A 445 -19.18 -13.09 1.67
N ARG A 446 -18.46 -13.02 0.55
CA ARG A 446 -17.79 -14.16 -0.08
C ARG A 446 -16.27 -14.04 0.05
N ILE A 447 -15.62 -15.18 -0.04
CA ILE A 447 -14.15 -15.26 -0.07
C ILE A 447 -13.73 -15.34 -1.54
N PRO A 448 -13.04 -14.31 -2.07
CA PRO A 448 -12.58 -14.34 -3.44
C PRO A 448 -11.50 -15.42 -3.62
N PRO A 449 -11.39 -16.05 -4.80
CA PRO A 449 -10.36 -17.03 -5.06
C PRO A 449 -8.97 -16.40 -4.83
N PHE A 450 -8.12 -17.11 -4.10
CA PHE A 450 -6.76 -16.61 -3.82
C PHE A 450 -5.88 -16.61 -5.07
N ILE A 451 -6.05 -17.62 -5.94
CA ILE A 451 -5.41 -17.74 -7.27
C ILE A 451 -6.48 -18.18 -8.26
N PHE A 452 -6.43 -17.63 -9.47
CA PHE A 452 -7.21 -18.14 -10.61
C PHE A 452 -6.39 -18.08 -11.89
N GLU A 453 -6.80 -18.88 -12.90
CA GLU A 453 -6.19 -18.95 -14.23
C GLU A 453 -7.28 -18.80 -15.30
N GLY A 454 -7.00 -17.99 -16.32
CA GLY A 454 -7.93 -17.74 -17.42
C GLY A 454 -9.10 -16.83 -17.01
N ASP A 455 -10.32 -17.24 -17.33
CA ASP A 455 -11.52 -16.48 -16.99
C ASP A 455 -11.73 -16.41 -15.48
N PHE A 456 -12.23 -15.26 -15.02
CA PHE A 456 -12.48 -15.07 -13.62
C PHE A 456 -13.61 -15.99 -13.13
N PRO A 457 -13.43 -16.74 -12.01
CA PRO A 457 -14.39 -17.73 -11.55
C PRO A 457 -15.76 -17.15 -11.23
N ASP A 458 -16.82 -17.90 -11.57
CA ASP A 458 -18.19 -17.51 -11.27
C ASP A 458 -18.42 -17.35 -9.76
N LEU A 459 -19.17 -16.32 -9.36
CA LEU A 459 -19.44 -16.01 -7.96
C LEU A 459 -20.13 -17.13 -7.19
N SER A 460 -20.90 -17.98 -7.86
CA SER A 460 -21.55 -19.14 -7.25
C SER A 460 -20.56 -20.17 -6.69
N THR A 461 -19.31 -20.13 -7.17
CA THR A 461 -18.23 -21.02 -6.73
C THR A 461 -17.48 -20.49 -5.50
N TRP A 462 -17.74 -19.27 -5.08
CA TRP A 462 -17.02 -18.64 -3.96
C TRP A 462 -17.65 -19.05 -2.63
N PRO A 463 -16.83 -19.51 -1.65
CA PRO A 463 -17.34 -19.84 -0.32
C PRO A 463 -17.86 -18.57 0.37
N LEU A 464 -18.88 -18.73 1.19
CA LEU A 464 -19.34 -17.68 2.10
C LEU A 464 -18.38 -17.56 3.28
N ARG A 465 -18.18 -16.35 3.80
CA ARG A 465 -17.34 -16.10 4.99
C ARG A 465 -17.91 -16.78 6.23
N GLU A 466 -19.23 -16.79 6.36
CA GLU A 466 -19.95 -17.41 7.47
C GLU A 466 -19.79 -18.95 7.55
N ASP A 467 -19.36 -19.59 6.46
CA ASP A 467 -19.15 -21.05 6.41
C ASP A 467 -17.75 -21.47 6.93
N GLN A 468 -16.89 -20.52 7.31
CA GLN A 468 -15.50 -20.78 7.73
C GLN A 468 -15.23 -20.48 9.22
N ASP A 469 -16.21 -19.95 9.97
CA ASP A 469 -16.19 -19.80 11.42
C ASP A 469 -16.81 -21.06 12.06
#